data_947acecaf4b41318ba0090a51f0a1564
#
_entry.id   947acecaf4b41318ba0090a51f0a1564
#
_cell.length_a   1.000
_cell.length_b   1.000
_cell.length_c   1.000
_cell.angle_alpha   90.00
_cell.angle_beta   90.00
_cell.angle_gamma   90.00
#
_symmetry.space_group_name_H-M   'P 1'
#
loop_
_entity.id
_entity.type
_entity.pdbx_description
1 polymer ?
#
loop_
_entity_poly.entity_id
_entity_poly.type
_entity_poly.pdbx_seq_one_letter_code
_entity_poly.pdbx_strand_id
1 'polypeptide(L)'
;MKNILVLISQGVEILEVSPFIDVFGWNMVVGKKDTLITTCSFHDIINCTWNIKILPEINLKNTKLNLEIYDALVIPGGFGKAGFFNDMKTEEFQSIIQHFHNNNKIILGVCTGVISLGESGILKNKRATTYLLDNDRYFKQLSNYGAIPVREEIVIDGNIITSSA
;
A
#
# COMPACT_ATOMS: atom_id res chain seq x y z
N MET A 1 20.94 1.70 -5.44
CA MET A 1 19.79 0.84 -5.81
C MET A 1 18.66 1.20 -4.88
N LYS A 2 17.46 1.33 -5.40
CA LYS A 2 16.24 1.62 -4.63
C LYS A 2 15.49 0.34 -4.33
N ASN A 3 15.13 0.12 -3.08
CA ASN A 3 14.41 -1.06 -2.66
C ASN A 3 12.97 -0.68 -2.30
N ILE A 4 11.99 -1.29 -2.96
CA ILE A 4 10.57 -1.04 -2.77
C ILE A 4 9.94 -2.26 -2.12
N LEU A 5 9.22 -2.04 -1.03
CA LEU A 5 8.43 -3.05 -0.35
C LEU A 5 6.96 -2.91 -0.74
N VAL A 6 6.34 -3.98 -1.21
CA VAL A 6 4.90 -4.05 -1.45
C VAL A 6 4.26 -4.90 -0.37
N LEU A 7 3.50 -4.26 0.50
CA LEU A 7 2.79 -4.93 1.61
C LEU A 7 1.39 -5.32 1.14
N ILE A 8 1.14 -6.62 1.03
CA ILE A 8 -0.06 -7.18 0.42
C ILE A 8 -0.95 -7.83 1.47
N SER A 9 -2.22 -7.45 1.48
CA SER A 9 -3.27 -8.01 2.33
C SER A 9 -4.07 -9.09 1.63
N GLN A 10 -4.80 -9.92 2.37
CA GLN A 10 -5.88 -10.72 1.81
C GLN A 10 -6.88 -9.82 1.07
N GLY A 11 -7.55 -10.35 0.05
CA GLY A 11 -8.55 -9.60 -0.70
C GLY A 11 -8.00 -8.45 -1.53
N VAL A 12 -6.69 -8.41 -1.77
CA VAL A 12 -6.04 -7.39 -2.59
C VAL A 12 -6.58 -7.37 -4.03
N GLU A 13 -6.66 -6.19 -4.64
CA GLU A 13 -6.94 -6.05 -6.06
C GLU A 13 -5.66 -6.27 -6.88
N ILE A 14 -5.67 -7.30 -7.74
CA ILE A 14 -4.47 -7.70 -8.46
C ILE A 14 -3.94 -6.62 -9.41
N LEU A 15 -4.83 -5.82 -10.02
CA LEU A 15 -4.44 -4.71 -10.88
C LEU A 15 -3.78 -3.56 -10.12
N GLU A 16 -3.83 -3.57 -8.79
CA GLU A 16 -3.13 -2.57 -7.96
C GLU A 16 -1.79 -3.09 -7.44
N VAL A 17 -1.50 -4.38 -7.62
CA VAL A 17 -0.21 -5.01 -7.30
C VAL A 17 0.65 -5.14 -8.56
N SER A 18 0.08 -5.72 -9.61
CA SER A 18 0.83 -6.11 -10.82
C SER A 18 1.54 -4.95 -11.52
N PRO A 19 1.00 -3.71 -11.61
CA PRO A 19 1.69 -2.62 -12.27
C PRO A 19 3.03 -2.26 -11.60
N PHE A 20 3.09 -2.32 -10.27
CA PHE A 20 4.34 -2.06 -9.56
C PHE A 20 5.39 -3.11 -9.87
N ILE A 21 4.99 -4.39 -9.84
CA ILE A 21 5.90 -5.50 -10.13
C ILE A 21 6.39 -5.41 -11.57
N ASP A 22 5.49 -5.19 -12.51
CA ASP A 22 5.81 -5.18 -13.94
C ASP A 22 6.67 -3.96 -14.33
N VAL A 23 6.25 -2.75 -13.95
CA VAL A 23 6.97 -1.51 -14.29
C VAL A 23 8.39 -1.51 -13.71
N PHE A 24 8.55 -1.88 -12.45
CA PHE A 24 9.88 -1.93 -11.83
C PHE A 24 10.70 -3.12 -12.31
N GLY A 25 10.05 -4.24 -12.66
CA GLY A 25 10.71 -5.37 -13.34
C GLY A 25 11.29 -4.93 -14.69
N TRP A 26 10.52 -4.24 -15.52
CA TRP A 26 10.99 -3.68 -16.79
C TRP A 26 12.08 -2.62 -16.60
N ASN A 27 12.03 -1.81 -15.53
CA ASN A 27 13.13 -0.91 -15.22
C ASN A 27 14.46 -1.63 -15.06
N MET A 28 14.46 -2.85 -14.51
CA MET A 28 15.67 -3.67 -14.38
C MET A 28 16.19 -4.26 -15.70
N VAL A 29 15.35 -4.31 -16.74
CA VAL A 29 15.72 -4.84 -18.06
C VAL A 29 16.13 -3.72 -19.02
N VAL A 30 15.27 -2.74 -19.20
CA VAL A 30 15.44 -1.69 -20.23
C VAL A 30 15.61 -0.28 -19.64
N GLY A 31 15.36 -0.09 -18.34
CA GLY A 31 15.49 1.21 -17.67
C GLY A 31 16.86 1.45 -17.04
N LYS A 32 16.86 2.14 -15.90
CA LYS A 32 18.09 2.49 -15.17
C LYS A 32 18.74 1.33 -14.41
N LYS A 33 18.04 0.22 -14.26
CA LYS A 33 18.49 -0.99 -13.55
C LYS A 33 18.86 -0.73 -12.08
N ASP A 34 18.13 0.14 -11.44
CA ASP A 34 18.45 0.66 -10.11
C ASP A 34 17.37 0.41 -9.05
N THR A 35 16.33 -0.37 -9.37
CA THR A 35 15.19 -0.58 -8.48
C THR A 35 14.91 -2.06 -8.31
N LEU A 36 14.84 -2.52 -7.05
CA LEU A 36 14.36 -3.84 -6.67
C LEU A 36 13.01 -3.73 -5.98
N ILE A 37 12.14 -4.69 -6.24
CA ILE A 37 10.84 -4.79 -5.60
C ILE A 37 10.74 -6.11 -4.85
N THR A 38 10.19 -6.06 -3.65
CA THR A 38 9.96 -7.22 -2.78
C THR A 38 8.51 -7.21 -2.35
N THR A 39 7.82 -8.32 -2.50
CA THR A 39 6.45 -8.50 -2.01
C THR A 39 6.44 -9.17 -0.64
N CYS A 40 5.65 -8.67 0.28
CA CYS A 40 5.48 -9.27 1.60
C CYS A 40 4.02 -9.29 2.04
N SER A 41 3.71 -10.20 2.94
CA SER A 41 2.40 -10.36 3.55
C SER A 41 2.51 -11.08 4.90
N PHE A 42 1.43 -11.07 5.66
CA PHE A 42 1.26 -11.92 6.85
C PHE A 42 0.66 -13.29 6.53
N HIS A 43 0.60 -13.67 5.26
CA HIS A 43 0.01 -14.93 4.78
C HIS A 43 0.94 -15.62 3.78
N ASP A 44 0.94 -16.94 3.75
CA ASP A 44 1.65 -17.75 2.76
C ASP A 44 1.00 -17.65 1.37
N ILE A 45 -0.32 -17.56 1.34
CA ILE A 45 -1.12 -17.46 0.13
C ILE A 45 -2.09 -16.31 0.29
N ILE A 46 -2.11 -15.42 -0.69
CA ILE A 46 -3.05 -14.31 -0.77
C ILE A 46 -4.16 -14.66 -1.76
N ASN A 47 -5.39 -14.67 -1.27
CA ASN A 47 -6.57 -14.78 -2.11
C ASN A 47 -6.97 -13.36 -2.54
N CYS A 48 -6.77 -13.03 -3.81
CA CYS A 48 -7.14 -11.74 -4.36
C CYS A 48 -8.66 -11.60 -4.51
N THR A 49 -9.12 -10.40 -4.83
CA THR A 49 -10.54 -10.06 -4.96
C THR A 49 -11.31 -11.02 -5.88
N TRP A 50 -10.69 -11.45 -7.00
CA TRP A 50 -11.36 -12.23 -8.07
C TRP A 50 -10.82 -13.66 -8.20
N ASN A 51 -10.63 -14.35 -7.08
CA ASN A 51 -10.23 -15.78 -7.04
C ASN A 51 -8.83 -16.10 -7.61
N ILE A 52 -8.02 -15.10 -7.95
CA ILE A 52 -6.61 -15.30 -8.22
C ILE A 52 -5.89 -15.50 -6.88
N LYS A 53 -4.92 -16.39 -6.86
CA LYS A 53 -4.05 -16.60 -5.71
C LYS A 53 -2.64 -16.18 -6.07
N ILE A 54 -2.01 -15.44 -5.16
CA ILE A 54 -0.61 -15.06 -5.30
C ILE A 54 0.18 -15.49 -4.06
N LEU A 55 1.46 -15.70 -4.25
CA LEU A 55 2.42 -16.03 -3.19
C LEU A 55 3.31 -14.80 -2.99
N PRO A 56 3.33 -14.18 -1.82
CA PRO A 56 4.30 -13.14 -1.53
C PRO A 56 5.70 -13.75 -1.43
N GLU A 57 6.72 -12.96 -1.76
CA GLU A 57 8.12 -13.40 -1.61
C GLU A 57 8.48 -13.64 -0.13
N ILE A 58 7.95 -12.82 0.77
CA ILE A 58 8.23 -12.90 2.20
C ILE A 58 6.93 -13.04 3.00
N ASN A 59 6.87 -14.06 3.87
CA ASN A 59 5.86 -14.16 4.91
C ASN A 59 6.40 -13.54 6.21
N LEU A 60 5.80 -12.42 6.62
CA LEU A 60 6.20 -11.64 7.80
C LEU A 60 5.91 -12.33 9.15
N LYS A 61 5.07 -13.36 9.18
CA LYS A 61 4.87 -14.20 10.39
C LYS A 61 6.07 -15.08 10.68
N ASN A 62 6.75 -15.51 9.63
CA ASN A 62 7.84 -16.47 9.72
C ASN A 62 9.23 -15.82 9.53
N THR A 63 9.27 -14.59 9.02
CA THR A 63 10.51 -13.89 8.69
C THR A 63 10.51 -12.48 9.26
N LYS A 64 11.48 -12.18 10.12
CA LYS A 64 11.71 -10.81 10.58
C LYS A 64 12.39 -10.02 9.48
N LEU A 65 11.67 -9.05 8.91
CA LEU A 65 12.17 -8.21 7.84
C LEU A 65 12.94 -7.01 8.39
N ASN A 66 14.11 -6.73 7.82
CA ASN A 66 14.82 -5.49 8.09
C ASN A 66 14.22 -4.37 7.23
N LEU A 67 13.37 -3.53 7.81
CA LEU A 67 12.69 -2.44 7.11
C LEU A 67 13.64 -1.28 6.74
N GLU A 68 14.83 -1.21 7.35
CA GLU A 68 15.79 -0.13 7.08
C GLU A 68 16.33 -0.15 5.66
N ILE A 69 16.41 -1.32 5.03
CA ILE A 69 16.94 -1.45 3.67
C ILE A 69 16.00 -0.95 2.58
N TYR A 70 14.72 -0.73 2.90
CA TYR A 70 13.73 -0.28 1.92
C TYR A 70 13.61 1.24 1.88
N ASP A 71 13.50 1.80 0.68
CA ASP A 71 13.36 3.24 0.41
C ASP A 71 11.88 3.67 0.31
N ALA A 72 11.01 2.75 -0.08
CA ALA A 72 9.60 3.02 -0.27
C ALA A 72 8.71 1.84 0.15
N LEU A 73 7.49 2.16 0.58
CA LEU A 73 6.41 1.23 0.89
C LEU A 73 5.24 1.47 -0.07
N VAL A 74 4.74 0.41 -0.68
CA VAL A 74 3.52 0.41 -1.49
C VAL A 74 2.45 -0.42 -0.79
N ILE A 75 1.25 0.14 -0.66
CA ILE A 75 0.07 -0.53 -0.10
C ILE A 75 -1.04 -0.51 -1.15
N PRO A 76 -1.19 -1.58 -1.92
CA PRO A 76 -2.32 -1.75 -2.83
C PRO A 76 -3.62 -1.85 -2.04
N GLY A 77 -4.71 -1.45 -2.64
CA GLY A 77 -6.03 -1.63 -2.05
C GLY A 77 -6.61 -3.01 -2.31
N GLY A 78 -7.85 -3.18 -1.91
CA GLY A 78 -8.53 -4.45 -2.06
C GLY A 78 -9.98 -4.37 -1.59
N PHE A 79 -10.65 -5.51 -1.65
CA PHE A 79 -12.08 -5.58 -1.42
C PHE A 79 -12.40 -6.07 0.00
N GLY A 80 -13.18 -5.28 0.73
CA GLY A 80 -13.52 -5.60 2.13
C GLY A 80 -14.18 -6.96 2.33
N LYS A 81 -15.08 -7.37 1.42
CA LYS A 81 -15.72 -8.70 1.48
C LYS A 81 -14.74 -9.85 1.25
N ALA A 82 -13.59 -9.58 0.63
CA ALA A 82 -12.52 -10.56 0.42
C ALA A 82 -11.50 -10.57 1.58
N GLY A 83 -11.72 -9.80 2.65
CA GLY A 83 -10.91 -9.82 3.86
C GLY A 83 -9.87 -8.69 3.97
N PHE A 84 -9.81 -7.76 3.01
CA PHE A 84 -8.80 -6.70 2.97
C PHE A 84 -8.66 -5.93 4.29
N PHE A 85 -9.77 -5.48 4.87
CA PHE A 85 -9.75 -4.66 6.09
C PHE A 85 -9.38 -5.42 7.37
N ASN A 86 -9.30 -6.74 7.34
CA ASN A 86 -8.89 -7.52 8.51
C ASN A 86 -7.38 -7.38 8.75
N ASP A 87 -6.58 -7.48 7.70
CA ASP A 87 -5.12 -7.38 7.80
C ASP A 87 -4.68 -5.96 8.13
N MET A 88 -5.22 -4.97 7.41
CA MET A 88 -4.76 -3.59 7.56
C MET A 88 -5.01 -2.98 8.95
N LYS A 89 -5.88 -3.59 9.76
CA LYS A 89 -6.18 -3.14 11.13
C LYS A 89 -5.28 -3.77 12.20
N THR A 90 -4.44 -4.71 11.84
CA THR A 90 -3.53 -5.35 12.81
C THR A 90 -2.42 -4.39 13.21
N GLU A 91 -1.94 -4.51 14.46
CA GLU A 91 -0.85 -3.67 14.96
C GLU A 91 0.42 -3.86 14.15
N GLU A 92 0.69 -5.10 13.72
CA GLU A 92 1.85 -5.42 12.90
C GLU A 92 1.81 -4.71 11.55
N PHE A 93 0.66 -4.69 10.88
CA PHE A 93 0.49 -3.98 9.60
C PHE A 93 0.70 -2.48 9.80
N GLN A 94 0.07 -1.91 10.82
CA GLN A 94 0.17 -0.49 11.15
C GLN A 94 1.59 -0.08 11.53
N SER A 95 2.31 -0.93 12.27
CA SER A 95 3.70 -0.65 12.68
C SER A 95 4.65 -0.51 11.50
N ILE A 96 4.43 -1.26 10.42
CA ILE A 96 5.22 -1.14 9.19
C ILE A 96 4.99 0.26 8.57
N ILE A 97 3.74 0.70 8.43
CA ILE A 97 3.43 2.04 7.88
C ILE A 97 4.10 3.12 8.72
N GLN A 98 3.96 3.04 10.04
CA GLN A 98 4.54 4.01 10.96
C GLN A 98 6.07 4.01 10.89
N HIS A 99 6.72 2.84 10.73
CA HIS A 99 8.15 2.76 10.54
C HIS A 99 8.62 3.58 9.33
N PHE A 100 7.99 3.40 8.16
CA PHE A 100 8.32 4.17 6.96
C PHE A 100 8.06 5.67 7.14
N HIS A 101 6.95 6.02 7.78
CA HIS A 101 6.62 7.42 8.05
C HIS A 101 7.64 8.10 8.97
N ASN A 102 7.97 7.46 10.09
CA ASN A 102 8.89 8.00 11.10
C ASN A 102 10.33 8.15 10.56
N ASN A 103 10.69 7.35 9.56
CA ASN A 103 11.98 7.42 8.88
C ASN A 103 11.95 8.27 7.59
N ASN A 104 10.86 9.02 7.36
CA ASN A 104 10.71 9.93 6.22
C ASN A 104 10.84 9.25 4.84
N LYS A 105 10.53 7.95 4.78
CA LYS A 105 10.58 7.16 3.55
C LYS A 105 9.31 7.37 2.74
N ILE A 106 9.36 7.09 1.44
CA ILE A 106 8.20 7.22 0.55
C ILE A 106 7.15 6.17 0.92
N ILE A 107 5.90 6.61 1.02
CA ILE A 107 4.75 5.73 1.24
C ILE A 107 3.72 6.00 0.15
N LEU A 108 3.28 4.94 -0.52
CA LEU A 108 2.26 5.01 -1.54
C LEU A 108 1.07 4.12 -1.15
N GLY A 109 -0.11 4.72 -1.08
CA GLY A 109 -1.38 4.01 -0.91
C GLY A 109 -2.22 4.13 -2.18
N VAL A 110 -2.80 3.01 -2.62
CA VAL A 110 -3.67 2.96 -3.80
C VAL A 110 -5.09 2.59 -3.37
N CYS A 111 -6.09 3.26 -3.93
CA CYS A 111 -7.50 2.90 -3.74
C CYS A 111 -7.86 2.81 -2.25
N THR A 112 -8.45 1.72 -1.81
CA THR A 112 -8.75 1.45 -0.39
C THR A 112 -7.49 1.21 0.47
N GLY A 113 -6.33 0.99 -0.13
CA GLY A 113 -5.03 0.94 0.58
C GLY A 113 -4.72 2.23 1.32
N VAL A 114 -5.23 3.38 0.82
CA VAL A 114 -5.09 4.68 1.49
C VAL A 114 -5.78 4.71 2.86
N ILE A 115 -6.83 3.92 3.05
CA ILE A 115 -7.52 3.84 4.34
C ILE A 115 -6.59 3.29 5.43
N SER A 116 -5.67 2.38 5.08
CA SER A 116 -4.67 1.90 6.02
C SER A 116 -3.70 3.00 6.49
N LEU A 117 -3.39 3.96 5.60
CA LEU A 117 -2.59 5.14 5.96
C LEU A 117 -3.37 6.05 6.93
N GLY A 118 -4.68 6.17 6.74
CA GLY A 118 -5.56 6.89 7.67
C GLY A 118 -5.59 6.24 9.05
N GLU A 119 -5.80 4.93 9.11
CA GLU A 119 -5.81 4.14 10.36
C GLU A 119 -4.47 4.25 11.11
N SER A 120 -3.35 4.34 10.41
CA SER A 120 -2.03 4.53 11.03
C SER A 120 -1.79 5.94 11.58
N GLY A 121 -2.69 6.88 11.30
CA GLY A 121 -2.60 8.27 11.76
C GLY A 121 -1.68 9.17 10.93
N ILE A 122 -1.04 8.66 9.87
CA ILE A 122 -0.06 9.45 9.10
C ILE A 122 -0.70 10.45 8.13
N LEU A 123 -2.03 10.37 7.91
CA LEU A 123 -2.74 11.30 7.03
C LEU A 123 -3.21 12.58 7.74
N LYS A 124 -2.98 12.75 9.02
CA LYS A 124 -3.39 13.96 9.76
C LYS A 124 -2.76 15.22 9.15
N ASN A 125 -3.61 16.16 8.75
CA ASN A 125 -3.25 17.42 8.05
C ASN A 125 -2.57 17.20 6.69
N LYS A 126 -2.71 16.01 6.07
CA LYS A 126 -2.18 15.69 4.74
C LYS A 126 -3.29 15.73 3.71
N ARG A 127 -2.96 16.26 2.52
CA ARG A 127 -3.81 16.13 1.34
C ARG A 127 -3.78 14.67 0.87
N ALA A 128 -4.94 14.09 0.58
CA ALA A 128 -5.04 12.70 0.16
C ALA A 128 -6.26 12.46 -0.73
N THR A 129 -6.14 11.49 -1.61
CA THR A 129 -7.25 10.87 -2.34
C THR A 129 -7.34 9.39 -1.98
N THR A 130 -8.42 8.74 -2.38
CA THR A 130 -8.66 7.30 -2.23
C THR A 130 -9.73 6.90 -3.25
N TYR A 131 -10.17 5.64 -3.25
CA TYR A 131 -11.24 5.15 -4.09
C TYR A 131 -12.48 6.08 -4.09
N LEU A 132 -12.87 6.55 -5.28
CA LEU A 132 -13.87 7.61 -5.46
C LEU A 132 -15.27 7.10 -5.78
N LEU A 133 -15.43 5.83 -6.09
CA LEU A 133 -16.74 5.23 -6.36
C LEU A 133 -17.44 4.82 -5.05
N ASP A 134 -18.55 4.10 -5.13
CA ASP A 134 -19.34 3.67 -3.97
C ASP A 134 -19.87 4.87 -3.14
N ASN A 135 -20.48 5.85 -3.82
CA ASN A 135 -21.04 7.06 -3.22
C ASN A 135 -20.06 7.84 -2.33
N ASP A 136 -18.81 7.86 -2.74
CA ASP A 136 -17.70 8.51 -2.01
C ASP A 136 -17.48 7.95 -0.59
N ARG A 137 -17.87 6.73 -0.34
CA ARG A 137 -17.81 6.14 1.00
C ARG A 137 -16.42 6.25 1.62
N TYR A 138 -15.39 5.85 0.90
CA TYR A 138 -14.01 5.89 1.40
C TYR A 138 -13.43 7.29 1.34
N PHE A 139 -13.77 8.07 0.33
CA PHE A 139 -13.34 9.46 0.21
C PHE A 139 -13.80 10.30 1.42
N LYS A 140 -15.05 10.14 1.85
CA LYS A 140 -15.59 10.80 3.04
C LYS A 140 -14.88 10.36 4.34
N GLN A 141 -14.40 9.13 4.40
CA GLN A 141 -13.67 8.63 5.56
C GLN A 141 -12.31 9.33 5.77
N LEU A 142 -11.69 9.86 4.72
CA LEU A 142 -10.41 10.57 4.85
C LEU A 142 -10.47 11.69 5.89
N SER A 143 -11.58 12.43 5.96
CA SER A 143 -11.77 13.50 6.95
C SER A 143 -11.77 12.97 8.39
N ASN A 144 -12.25 11.74 8.62
CA ASN A 144 -12.27 11.13 9.96
C ASN A 144 -10.84 10.83 10.46
N TYR A 145 -9.88 10.66 9.54
CA TYR A 145 -8.45 10.50 9.84
C TYR A 145 -7.70 11.83 9.92
N GLY A 146 -8.42 12.95 9.85
CA GLY A 146 -7.84 14.29 9.86
C GLY A 146 -7.09 14.66 8.56
N ALA A 147 -7.29 13.90 7.48
CA ALA A 147 -6.78 14.25 6.17
C ALA A 147 -7.60 15.40 5.53
N ILE A 148 -7.01 16.03 4.54
CA ILE A 148 -7.65 17.01 3.65
C ILE A 148 -7.99 16.27 2.35
N PRO A 149 -9.25 15.85 2.13
CA PRO A 149 -9.62 15.08 0.95
C PRO A 149 -9.48 15.92 -0.32
N VAL A 150 -8.84 15.36 -1.33
CA VAL A 150 -8.68 15.98 -2.65
C VAL A 150 -9.18 15.03 -3.71
N ARG A 151 -10.10 15.48 -4.56
CA ARG A 151 -10.71 14.67 -5.61
C ARG A 151 -9.84 14.74 -6.89
N GLU A 152 -8.73 14.03 -6.83
CA GLU A 152 -7.79 13.87 -7.94
C GLU A 152 -7.39 12.39 -8.05
N GLU A 153 -6.89 11.99 -9.20
CA GLU A 153 -6.43 10.62 -9.41
C GLU A 153 -5.21 10.29 -8.56
N ILE A 154 -4.29 11.25 -8.44
CA ILE A 154 -3.06 11.13 -7.65
C ILE A 154 -2.86 12.40 -6.85
N VAL A 155 -2.55 12.24 -5.57
CA VAL A 155 -2.19 13.34 -4.66
C VAL A 155 -0.84 13.05 -4.02
N ILE A 156 0.06 14.01 -4.09
CA ILE A 156 1.38 13.96 -3.44
C ILE A 156 1.41 15.03 -2.35
N ASP A 157 1.72 14.62 -1.14
CA ASP A 157 1.94 15.51 0.01
C ASP A 157 3.19 15.08 0.78
N GLY A 158 4.31 15.74 0.48
CA GLY A 158 5.61 15.35 1.03
C GLY A 158 6.05 13.99 0.51
N ASN A 159 6.28 13.06 1.43
CA ASN A 159 6.67 11.68 1.13
C ASN A 159 5.48 10.71 1.02
N ILE A 160 4.26 11.20 1.16
CA ILE A 160 3.04 10.39 1.04
C ILE A 160 2.43 10.60 -0.35
N ILE A 161 2.19 9.52 -1.05
CA ILE A 161 1.53 9.50 -2.36
C ILE A 161 0.25 8.68 -2.21
N THR A 162 -0.86 9.22 -2.65
CA THR A 162 -2.15 8.52 -2.65
C THR A 162 -2.76 8.52 -4.03
N SER A 163 -3.39 7.42 -4.42
CA SER A 163 -4.07 7.27 -5.69
C SER A 163 -5.50 6.77 -5.51
N SER A 164 -6.39 7.20 -6.39
CA SER A 164 -7.80 6.78 -6.35
C SER A 164 -8.03 5.34 -6.85
N ALA A 165 -7.20 4.87 -7.73
CA ALA A 165 -7.14 3.49 -8.22
C ALA A 165 -5.82 3.25 -8.95
#